data_794c9fc20f91e3fc7c64b216a76e3a98
#
_entry.id   794c9fc20f91e3fc7c64b216a76e3a98
#
_cell.length_a   1.000
_cell.length_b   1.000
_cell.length_c   1.000
_cell.angle_alpha   90.00
_cell.angle_beta   90.00
_cell.angle_gamma   90.00
#
_symmetry.space_group_name_H-M   'P 1'
#
loop_
_entity.id
_entity.type
_entity.pdbx_description
1 polymer ?
#
loop_
_entity_poly.entity_id
_entity_poly.type
_entity_poly.pdbx_seq_one_letter_code
_entity_poly.pdbx_strand_id
1 'polypeptide(L)'
;MNSTFNFSEFSKQSSKGIFVIYISLIYSTLKISWIFIFLIFKDFSEISNTKLLYISLIIGIILLFLLIRAILIYKNFQFQITNNHFILKQGILKKSNTSIPFAKIQNINFKQNIIQQIINVYEVSIETAGSTKTEIGIKALPFLKAVALKE
;
A
#
# COMPACT_ATOMS: atom_id res chain seq x y z
N MET A 1 -19.17 16.13 16.18
CA MET A 1 -19.70 15.71 14.86
C MET A 1 -19.49 14.21 14.78
N ASN A 2 -20.50 13.43 15.19
CA ASN A 2 -20.42 11.96 15.15
C ASN A 2 -20.65 11.51 13.71
N SER A 3 -19.59 11.43 12.91
CA SER A 3 -19.65 10.68 11.66
C SER A 3 -19.54 9.20 12.04
N THR A 4 -20.68 8.56 12.27
CA THR A 4 -20.75 7.11 12.48
C THR A 4 -20.36 6.41 11.17
N PHE A 5 -19.07 6.12 11.03
CA PHE A 5 -18.60 5.28 9.93
C PHE A 5 -19.13 3.87 10.15
N ASN A 6 -19.99 3.42 9.25
CA ASN A 6 -20.48 2.05 9.30
C ASN A 6 -19.45 1.10 8.70
N PHE A 7 -18.70 0.41 9.56
CA PHE A 7 -17.72 -0.61 9.15
C PHE A 7 -18.33 -2.02 9.04
N SER A 8 -19.63 -2.16 9.28
CA SER A 8 -20.34 -3.45 9.13
C SER A 8 -20.40 -3.92 7.67
N GLU A 9 -20.20 -3.01 6.73
CA GLU A 9 -20.06 -3.32 5.30
C GLU A 9 -18.59 -3.26 4.87
N PHE A 10 -18.27 -3.92 3.73
CA PHE A 10 -16.92 -3.86 3.19
C PHE A 10 -16.51 -2.43 2.81
N SER A 11 -15.56 -1.91 3.55
CA SER A 11 -14.97 -0.59 3.33
C SER A 11 -13.65 -0.70 2.57
N LYS A 12 -13.36 0.31 1.74
CA LYS A 12 -12.07 0.46 1.06
C LYS A 12 -11.20 1.50 1.77
N GLN A 13 -9.91 1.38 1.59
CA GLN A 13 -8.98 2.46 1.94
C GLN A 13 -9.24 3.72 1.09
N SER A 14 -8.63 4.86 1.45
CA SER A 14 -8.75 6.10 0.67
C SER A 14 -8.22 5.92 -0.75
N SER A 15 -8.84 6.57 -1.75
CA SER A 15 -8.33 6.62 -3.12
C SER A 15 -6.91 7.18 -3.21
N LYS A 16 -6.53 8.08 -2.30
CA LYS A 16 -5.17 8.56 -2.11
C LYS A 16 -4.16 7.42 -1.83
N GLY A 17 -4.64 6.27 -1.36
CA GLY A 17 -3.85 5.06 -1.17
C GLY A 17 -3.22 4.51 -2.44
N ILE A 18 -3.80 4.78 -3.62
CA ILE A 18 -3.20 4.41 -4.91
C ILE A 18 -1.82 5.05 -5.04
N PHE A 19 -1.72 6.34 -4.68
CA PHE A 19 -0.46 7.09 -4.75
C PHE A 19 0.58 6.55 -3.78
N VAL A 20 0.19 6.25 -2.54
CA VAL A 20 1.08 5.64 -1.52
C VAL A 20 1.60 4.28 -2.00
N ILE A 21 0.70 3.43 -2.51
CA ILE A 21 1.05 2.11 -3.03
C ILE A 21 2.00 2.25 -4.23
N TYR A 22 1.70 3.16 -5.16
CA TYR A 22 2.49 3.40 -6.37
C TYR A 22 3.93 3.81 -6.03
N ILE A 23 4.10 4.81 -5.15
CA ILE A 23 5.44 5.24 -4.72
C ILE A 23 6.17 4.11 -3.98
N SER A 24 5.48 3.36 -3.13
CA SER A 24 6.07 2.21 -2.45
C SER A 24 6.56 1.14 -3.43
N LEU A 25 5.83 0.89 -4.52
CA LEU A 25 6.24 -0.03 -5.58
C LEU A 25 7.45 0.49 -6.34
N ILE A 26 7.47 1.79 -6.72
CA ILE A 26 8.63 2.43 -7.37
C ILE A 26 9.87 2.28 -6.48
N TYR A 27 9.77 2.65 -5.21
CA TYR A 27 10.89 2.55 -4.26
C TYR A 27 11.41 1.11 -4.14
N SER A 28 10.51 0.14 -4.03
CA SER A 28 10.88 -1.28 -3.97
C SER A 28 11.59 -1.76 -5.24
N THR A 29 11.11 -1.32 -6.42
CA THR A 29 11.70 -1.67 -7.71
C THR A 29 13.09 -1.04 -7.85
N LEU A 30 13.24 0.24 -7.51
CA LEU A 30 14.53 0.93 -7.56
C LEU A 30 15.56 0.27 -6.64
N LYS A 31 15.15 -0.13 -5.43
CA LYS A 31 16.01 -0.81 -4.47
C LYS A 31 16.56 -2.14 -4.99
N ILE A 32 15.81 -2.85 -5.83
CA ILE A 32 16.24 -4.11 -6.43
C ILE A 32 17.05 -3.85 -7.71
N SER A 33 16.69 -2.83 -8.47
CA SER A 33 17.24 -2.55 -9.81
C SER A 33 18.50 -1.68 -9.82
N TRP A 34 18.96 -1.17 -8.66
CA TRP A 34 20.10 -0.25 -8.61
C TRP A 34 21.37 -0.79 -9.27
N ILE A 35 21.61 -2.12 -9.20
CA ILE A 35 22.76 -2.76 -9.83
C ILE A 35 22.67 -2.66 -11.35
N PHE A 36 21.47 -2.90 -11.92
CA PHE A 36 21.25 -2.79 -13.37
C PHE A 36 21.38 -1.34 -13.85
N ILE A 37 20.88 -0.39 -13.05
CA ILE A 37 21.04 1.04 -13.31
C ILE A 37 22.52 1.39 -13.37
N PHE A 38 23.33 0.96 -12.40
CA PHE A 38 24.76 1.20 -12.37
C PHE A 38 25.48 0.61 -13.61
N LEU A 39 25.13 -0.60 -14.05
CA LEU A 39 25.70 -1.22 -15.24
C LEU A 39 25.37 -0.46 -16.53
N ILE A 40 24.15 0.09 -16.64
CA ILE A 40 23.74 0.89 -17.79
C ILE A 40 24.52 2.23 -17.83
N PHE A 41 24.78 2.83 -16.68
CA PHE A 41 25.44 4.14 -16.59
C PHE A 41 26.97 4.05 -16.60
N LYS A 42 27.56 2.87 -16.45
CA LYS A 42 29.01 2.67 -16.48
C LYS A 42 29.65 3.17 -17.80
N ASP A 43 28.98 2.96 -18.93
CA ASP A 43 29.44 3.36 -20.25
C ASP A 43 28.62 4.53 -20.83
N PHE A 44 28.28 5.51 -19.96
CA PHE A 44 27.38 6.63 -20.33
C PHE A 44 27.96 7.51 -21.46
N SER A 45 29.28 7.60 -21.60
CA SER A 45 29.96 8.36 -22.65
C SER A 45 29.67 7.88 -24.09
N GLU A 46 29.23 6.63 -24.26
CA GLU A 46 28.91 6.02 -25.55
C GLU A 46 27.39 5.90 -25.83
N ILE A 47 26.54 6.51 -25.01
CA ILE A 47 25.09 6.42 -25.18
C ILE A 47 24.62 7.32 -26.31
N SER A 48 24.28 6.73 -27.45
CA SER A 48 23.61 7.39 -28.57
C SER A 48 22.20 7.85 -28.22
N ASN A 49 21.70 8.91 -28.88
CA ASN A 49 20.32 9.40 -28.73
C ASN A 49 19.28 8.31 -28.94
N THR A 50 19.54 7.37 -29.84
CA THR A 50 18.65 6.20 -30.06
C THR A 50 18.59 5.28 -28.85
N LYS A 51 19.73 5.01 -28.20
CA LYS A 51 19.75 4.21 -26.97
C LYS A 51 18.99 4.90 -25.82
N LEU A 52 19.16 6.23 -25.69
CA LEU A 52 18.40 7.02 -24.69
C LEU A 52 16.89 6.92 -24.92
N LEU A 53 16.44 6.95 -26.16
CA LEU A 53 15.02 6.81 -26.51
C LEU A 53 14.49 5.43 -26.09
N TYR A 54 15.21 4.35 -26.36
CA TYR A 54 14.79 3.00 -25.92
C TYR A 54 14.77 2.87 -24.38
N ILE A 55 15.76 3.42 -23.67
CA ILE A 55 15.82 3.40 -22.22
C ILE A 55 14.61 4.16 -21.63
N SER A 56 14.30 5.35 -22.15
CA SER A 56 13.16 6.14 -21.67
C SER A 56 11.81 5.44 -21.94
N LEU A 57 11.67 4.76 -23.07
CA LEU A 57 10.48 4.00 -23.41
C LEU A 57 10.29 2.80 -22.45
N ILE A 58 11.35 2.06 -22.17
CA ILE A 58 11.32 0.95 -21.21
C ILE A 58 10.95 1.45 -19.79
N ILE A 59 11.54 2.55 -19.33
CA ILE A 59 11.18 3.16 -18.04
C ILE A 59 9.71 3.54 -18.04
N GLY A 60 9.20 4.17 -19.09
CA GLY A 60 7.79 4.54 -19.22
C GLY A 60 6.85 3.33 -19.11
N ILE A 61 7.19 2.24 -19.78
CA ILE A 61 6.42 0.98 -19.71
C ILE A 61 6.42 0.42 -18.28
N ILE A 62 7.57 0.41 -17.61
CA ILE A 62 7.69 -0.06 -16.22
C ILE A 62 6.83 0.79 -15.28
N LEU A 63 6.89 2.11 -15.38
CA LEU A 63 6.10 3.02 -14.57
C LEU A 63 4.59 2.82 -14.80
N LEU A 64 4.17 2.65 -16.04
CA LEU A 64 2.78 2.35 -16.39
C LEU A 64 2.33 1.02 -15.79
N PHE A 65 3.15 -0.02 -15.89
CA PHE A 65 2.88 -1.33 -15.30
C PHE A 65 2.72 -1.24 -13.76
N LEU A 66 3.63 -0.50 -13.08
CA LEU A 66 3.55 -0.28 -11.64
C LEU A 66 2.28 0.49 -11.24
N LEU A 67 1.85 1.46 -12.06
CA LEU A 67 0.61 2.20 -11.83
C LEU A 67 -0.62 1.28 -11.93
N ILE A 68 -0.72 0.47 -12.97
CA ILE A 68 -1.78 -0.51 -13.12
C ILE A 68 -1.81 -1.47 -11.93
N ARG A 69 -0.65 -1.96 -11.51
CA ARG A 69 -0.51 -2.83 -10.33
C ARG A 69 -0.97 -2.14 -9.04
N ALA A 70 -0.64 -0.87 -8.84
CA ALA A 70 -1.10 -0.09 -7.69
C ALA A 70 -2.62 0.05 -7.64
N ILE A 71 -3.26 0.31 -8.80
CA ILE A 71 -4.72 0.39 -8.93
C ILE A 71 -5.37 -0.97 -8.62
N LEU A 72 -4.80 -2.07 -9.11
CA LEU A 72 -5.31 -3.41 -8.84
C LEU A 72 -5.20 -3.79 -7.36
N ILE A 73 -4.08 -3.48 -6.69
CA ILE A 73 -3.92 -3.66 -5.25
C ILE A 73 -4.98 -2.88 -4.49
N TYR A 74 -5.18 -1.60 -4.86
CA TYR A 74 -6.18 -0.74 -4.23
C TYR A 74 -7.61 -1.30 -4.40
N LYS A 75 -7.98 -1.70 -5.61
CA LYS A 75 -9.34 -2.22 -5.89
C LYS A 75 -9.65 -3.52 -5.15
N ASN A 76 -8.64 -4.38 -5.01
CA ASN A 76 -8.80 -5.69 -4.35
C ASN A 76 -8.56 -5.65 -2.84
N PHE A 77 -8.33 -4.48 -2.27
CA PHE A 77 -8.19 -4.30 -0.83
C PHE A 77 -9.50 -3.83 -0.22
N GLN A 78 -10.10 -4.66 0.63
CA GLN A 78 -11.34 -4.37 1.34
C GLN A 78 -11.25 -4.89 2.76
N PHE A 79 -11.82 -4.15 3.71
CA PHE A 79 -11.91 -4.56 5.10
C PHE A 79 -13.32 -4.35 5.64
N GLN A 80 -13.67 -5.14 6.64
CA GLN A 80 -14.96 -5.13 7.30
C GLN A 80 -14.78 -5.40 8.78
N ILE A 81 -15.60 -4.76 9.62
CA ILE A 81 -15.68 -5.01 11.04
C ILE A 81 -17.04 -5.65 11.29
N THR A 82 -17.03 -6.88 11.75
CA THR A 82 -18.21 -7.59 12.24
C THR A 82 -18.18 -7.59 13.77
N ASN A 83 -19.28 -7.91 14.43
CA ASN A 83 -19.44 -7.79 15.89
C ASN A 83 -18.31 -8.39 16.75
N ASN A 84 -17.48 -9.28 16.21
CA ASN A 84 -16.37 -9.90 16.95
C ASN A 84 -15.11 -10.16 16.13
N HIS A 85 -15.07 -9.76 14.85
CA HIS A 85 -13.96 -10.05 13.95
C HIS A 85 -13.64 -8.86 13.05
N PHE A 86 -12.34 -8.65 12.85
CA PHE A 86 -11.82 -7.81 11.77
C PHE A 86 -11.53 -8.70 10.56
N ILE A 87 -12.19 -8.44 9.45
CA ILE A 87 -12.08 -9.21 8.21
C ILE A 87 -11.36 -8.37 7.17
N LEU A 88 -10.27 -8.90 6.60
CA LEU A 88 -9.52 -8.29 5.52
C LEU A 88 -9.54 -9.19 4.28
N LYS A 89 -9.92 -8.61 3.15
CA LYS A 89 -9.79 -9.21 1.81
C LYS A 89 -8.73 -8.45 1.03
N GLN A 90 -7.73 -9.16 0.53
CA GLN A 90 -6.65 -8.56 -0.27
C GLN A 90 -6.08 -9.55 -1.28
N GLY A 91 -5.30 -9.04 -2.23
CA GLY A 91 -4.57 -9.82 -3.22
C GLY A 91 -5.11 -9.68 -4.64
N ILE A 92 -4.21 -9.68 -5.63
CA ILE A 92 -4.55 -9.55 -7.05
C ILE A 92 -4.77 -10.92 -7.67
N LEU A 93 -3.74 -11.75 -7.70
CA LEU A 93 -3.78 -13.10 -8.29
C LEU A 93 -4.24 -14.14 -7.27
N LYS A 94 -3.65 -14.10 -6.08
CA LYS A 94 -4.04 -14.96 -4.95
C LYS A 94 -4.84 -14.10 -3.97
N LYS A 95 -6.15 -14.30 -3.93
CA LYS A 95 -7.03 -13.65 -2.96
C LYS A 95 -6.79 -14.26 -1.58
N SER A 96 -6.53 -13.41 -0.59
CA SER A 96 -6.38 -13.78 0.82
C SER A 96 -7.51 -13.16 1.62
N ASN A 97 -8.19 -13.97 2.42
CA ASN A 97 -9.18 -13.54 3.39
C ASN A 97 -8.60 -13.82 4.79
N THR A 98 -8.31 -12.77 5.52
CA THR A 98 -7.81 -12.86 6.90
C THR A 98 -8.92 -12.41 7.84
N SER A 99 -9.27 -13.24 8.82
CA SER A 99 -10.25 -12.93 9.86
C SER A 99 -9.56 -13.00 11.21
N ILE A 100 -9.56 -11.89 11.95
CA ILE A 100 -8.93 -11.77 13.27
C ILE A 100 -10.01 -11.48 14.31
N PRO A 101 -10.19 -12.36 15.33
CA PRO A 101 -11.06 -12.08 16.46
C PRO A 101 -10.52 -10.87 17.25
N PHE A 102 -11.40 -9.99 17.73
CA PHE A 102 -10.99 -8.82 18.53
C PHE A 102 -10.23 -9.24 19.80
N ALA A 103 -10.59 -10.36 20.40
CA ALA A 103 -9.89 -10.90 21.55
C ALA A 103 -8.40 -11.21 21.32
N LYS A 104 -7.97 -11.35 20.06
CA LYS A 104 -6.57 -11.56 19.69
C LYS A 104 -5.82 -10.26 19.35
N ILE A 105 -6.53 -9.15 19.16
CA ILE A 105 -5.89 -7.85 18.84
C ILE A 105 -5.24 -7.32 20.12
N GLN A 106 -3.92 -7.07 20.05
CA GLN A 106 -3.17 -6.48 21.15
C GLN A 106 -3.00 -4.97 20.98
N ASN A 107 -2.58 -4.56 19.79
CA ASN A 107 -2.29 -3.16 19.49
C ASN A 107 -2.79 -2.76 18.12
N ILE A 108 -3.27 -1.51 18.03
CA ILE A 108 -3.57 -0.83 16.77
C ILE A 108 -2.66 0.39 16.70
N ASN A 109 -1.66 0.31 15.82
CA ASN A 109 -0.67 1.36 15.63
C ASN A 109 -0.99 2.22 14.43
N PHE A 110 -0.87 3.54 14.59
CA PHE A 110 -1.04 4.53 13.53
C PHE A 110 0.32 5.13 13.19
N LYS A 111 0.70 5.07 11.92
CA LYS A 111 1.97 5.62 11.42
C LYS A 111 1.70 6.49 10.21
N GLN A 112 2.56 7.47 9.99
CA GLN A 112 2.59 8.27 8.77
C GLN A 112 4.03 8.42 8.30
N ASN A 113 4.28 8.10 7.05
CA ASN A 113 5.49 8.54 6.37
C ASN A 113 5.27 9.94 5.77
N ILE A 114 6.33 10.56 5.26
CA ILE A 114 6.30 11.93 4.70
C ILE A 114 5.22 12.08 3.62
N ILE A 115 5.09 11.10 2.74
CA ILE A 115 4.10 11.10 1.65
C ILE A 115 2.68 11.04 2.22
N GLN A 116 2.45 10.18 3.21
CA GLN A 116 1.16 10.04 3.88
C GLN A 116 0.77 11.30 4.65
N GLN A 117 1.75 12.03 5.21
CA GLN A 117 1.53 13.32 5.85
C GLN A 117 1.04 14.37 4.85
N ILE A 118 1.71 14.50 3.68
CA ILE A 118 1.34 15.45 2.64
C ILE A 118 -0.10 15.25 2.15
N ILE A 119 -0.53 14.00 1.99
CA ILE A 119 -1.87 13.67 1.50
C ILE A 119 -2.90 13.41 2.62
N ASN A 120 -2.48 13.58 3.88
CA ASN A 120 -3.31 13.44 5.09
C ASN A 120 -4.03 12.08 5.20
N VAL A 121 -3.24 11.00 5.13
CA VAL A 121 -3.68 9.63 5.39
C VAL A 121 -2.74 8.92 6.35
N TYR A 122 -3.23 7.87 7.02
CA TYR A 122 -2.51 7.09 8.02
C TYR A 122 -2.35 5.64 7.56
N GLU A 123 -1.23 5.06 7.89
CA GLU A 123 -1.05 3.62 7.89
C GLU A 123 -1.52 3.08 9.24
N VAL A 124 -2.42 2.09 9.19
CA VAL A 124 -2.93 1.41 10.38
C VAL A 124 -2.38 0.00 10.38
N SER A 125 -1.68 -0.38 11.45
CA SER A 125 -1.13 -1.72 11.66
C SER A 125 -1.83 -2.38 12.83
N ILE A 126 -2.34 -3.59 12.64
CA ILE A 126 -2.97 -4.39 13.68
C ILE A 126 -2.03 -5.53 14.05
N GLU A 127 -1.70 -5.61 15.34
CA GLU A 127 -0.83 -6.63 15.93
C GLU A 127 -1.67 -7.57 16.78
N THR A 128 -1.40 -8.87 16.70
CA THR A 128 -2.14 -9.90 17.43
C THR A 128 -1.27 -10.66 18.42
N ALA A 129 -1.91 -11.24 19.43
CA ALA A 129 -1.26 -12.07 20.42
C ALA A 129 -0.67 -13.33 19.78
N GLY A 130 0.63 -13.55 20.00
CA GLY A 130 1.36 -14.72 19.47
C GLY A 130 2.02 -14.51 18.11
N SER A 131 1.87 -13.32 17.49
CA SER A 131 2.60 -12.94 16.28
C SER A 131 3.60 -11.84 16.57
N THR A 132 4.84 -12.00 16.11
CA THR A 132 5.88 -10.95 16.18
C THR A 132 5.81 -9.98 15.01
N LYS A 133 4.86 -10.17 14.09
CA LYS A 133 4.69 -9.37 12.87
C LYS A 133 3.29 -8.76 12.80
N THR A 134 3.21 -7.58 12.18
CA THR A 134 1.93 -6.97 11.81
C THR A 134 1.14 -7.92 10.92
N GLU A 135 -0.02 -8.39 11.39
CA GLU A 135 -0.88 -9.29 10.60
C GLU A 135 -1.69 -8.54 9.56
N ILE A 136 -2.12 -7.33 9.89
CA ILE A 136 -2.90 -6.48 8.99
C ILE A 136 -2.27 -5.10 8.91
N GLY A 137 -2.06 -4.62 7.68
CA GLY A 137 -1.63 -3.26 7.40
C GLY A 137 -2.56 -2.59 6.39
N ILE A 138 -3.22 -1.50 6.78
CA ILE A 138 -4.02 -0.64 5.90
C ILE A 138 -3.19 0.58 5.57
N LYS A 139 -2.75 0.74 4.32
CA LYS A 139 -1.74 1.75 3.93
C LYS A 139 -2.24 3.19 3.86
N ALA A 140 -3.54 3.41 3.73
CA ALA A 140 -4.08 4.75 3.56
C ALA A 140 -5.51 4.87 4.09
N LEU A 141 -5.64 5.18 5.38
CA LEU A 141 -6.91 5.56 6.00
C LEU A 141 -6.95 7.06 6.26
N PRO A 142 -8.04 7.76 5.93
CA PRO A 142 -8.24 9.14 6.37
C PRO A 142 -8.26 9.22 7.90
N PHE A 143 -7.80 10.32 8.46
CA PHE A 143 -7.73 10.52 9.92
C PHE A 143 -9.02 10.15 10.66
N LEU A 144 -10.16 10.65 10.19
CA LEU A 144 -11.46 10.39 10.83
C LEU A 144 -11.82 8.89 10.83
N LYS A 145 -11.52 8.16 9.74
CA LYS A 145 -11.73 6.71 9.70
C LYS A 145 -10.73 5.96 10.57
N ALA A 146 -9.49 6.45 10.68
CA ALA A 146 -8.48 5.84 11.53
C ALA A 146 -8.85 5.97 13.00
N VAL A 147 -9.34 7.12 13.44
CA VAL A 147 -9.82 7.35 14.82
C VAL A 147 -11.04 6.47 15.12
N ALA A 148 -12.03 6.45 14.23
CA ALA A 148 -13.24 5.62 14.40
C ALA A 148 -12.95 4.11 14.39
N LEU A 149 -11.80 3.69 13.89
CA LEU A 149 -11.37 2.28 13.92
C LEU A 149 -10.77 1.91 15.30
N LYS A 150 -10.36 2.90 16.09
CA LYS A 150 -9.74 2.70 17.41
C LYS A 150 -10.79 2.64 18.54
N GLU A 151 -11.94 3.30 18.34
CA GLU A 151 -13.08 3.29 19.28
C GLU A 151 -13.85 1.98 19.20
#